data_a5ad0a78347a79b5e2446d6845b57f7a
#
_entry.id   a5ad0a78347a79b5e2446d6845b57f7a
#
_cell.length_a   1.000
_cell.length_b   1.000
_cell.length_c   1.000
_cell.angle_alpha   90.00
_cell.angle_beta   90.00
_cell.angle_gamma   90.00
#
_symmetry.space_group_name_H-M   'P 1'
#
loop_
_entity.id
_entity.type
_entity.pdbx_description
1 polymer ?
#
loop_
_entity_poly.entity_id
_entity_poly.type
_entity_poly.pdbx_seq_one_letter_code
_entity_poly.pdbx_strand_id
1 'polypeptide(L)'
;MNIYFACSITGGRAFEAVYQEITHALLADNHEVPTAHLAESNVMALERAVDPRGVYERDVAWIRACDALIAEVSVPSHGVGYEIGFALEQGKPVLCLAQEGLAVSKMITGNPHPALQVKYYRDVTEGIALVHGFLSDFICE
;
A
#
# COMPACT_ATOMS: atom_id res chain seq x y z
N MET A 1 -0.19 -8.99 12.18
CA MET A 1 -1.18 -7.97 11.78
C MET A 1 -1.69 -8.32 10.39
N ASN A 2 -2.89 -7.84 10.06
CA ASN A 2 -3.45 -7.91 8.71
C ASN A 2 -3.16 -6.57 8.00
N ILE A 3 -2.30 -6.59 7.00
CA ILE A 3 -1.80 -5.39 6.31
C ILE A 3 -2.35 -5.34 4.89
N TYR A 4 -3.07 -4.26 4.55
CA TYR A 4 -3.45 -3.98 3.18
C TYR A 4 -2.31 -3.27 2.47
N PHE A 5 -1.67 -3.93 1.50
CA PHE A 5 -0.63 -3.32 0.67
C PHE A 5 -1.24 -2.83 -0.64
N ALA A 6 -1.13 -1.53 -0.90
CA ALA A 6 -1.64 -0.87 -2.10
C ALA A 6 -0.49 -0.46 -3.02
N CYS A 7 -0.59 -0.81 -4.30
CA CYS A 7 0.38 -0.42 -5.31
C CYS A 7 -0.31 -0.22 -6.67
N SER A 8 0.35 0.50 -7.58
CA SER A 8 -0.18 0.74 -8.92
C SER A 8 -0.24 -0.55 -9.74
N ILE A 9 -1.39 -0.80 -10.37
CA ILE A 9 -1.59 -1.90 -11.32
C ILE A 9 -1.67 -1.35 -12.74
N THR A 10 -2.61 -0.43 -12.98
CA THR A 10 -2.90 0.13 -14.30
C THR A 10 -2.02 1.32 -14.68
N GLY A 11 -1.36 1.94 -13.71
CA GLY A 11 -0.44 3.07 -13.93
C GLY A 11 0.96 2.68 -14.42
N GLY A 12 1.20 1.37 -14.62
CA GLY A 12 2.48 0.80 -15.03
C GLY A 12 3.15 -0.03 -13.94
N ARG A 13 4.15 -0.81 -14.34
CA ARG A 13 4.84 -1.79 -13.47
C ARG A 13 6.32 -1.46 -13.24
N ALA A 14 6.70 -0.16 -13.36
CA ALA A 14 8.08 0.28 -13.19
C ALA A 14 8.65 -0.03 -11.78
N PHE A 15 7.80 -0.09 -10.77
CA PHE A 15 8.14 -0.36 -9.38
C PHE A 15 7.78 -1.79 -8.93
N GLU A 16 7.53 -2.70 -9.85
CA GLU A 16 7.13 -4.08 -9.52
C GLU A 16 8.10 -4.78 -8.57
N ALA A 17 9.42 -4.62 -8.81
CA ALA A 17 10.44 -5.20 -7.94
C ALA A 17 10.34 -4.64 -6.49
N VAL A 18 10.09 -3.35 -6.36
CA VAL A 18 9.89 -2.71 -5.04
C VAL A 18 8.63 -3.27 -4.35
N TYR A 19 7.53 -3.43 -5.09
CA TYR A 19 6.30 -4.00 -4.54
C TYR A 19 6.53 -5.42 -4.02
N GLN A 20 7.25 -6.25 -4.78
CA GLN A 20 7.59 -7.62 -4.39
C GLN A 20 8.45 -7.64 -3.13
N GLU A 21 9.51 -6.82 -3.07
CA GLU A 21 10.40 -6.76 -1.91
C GLU A 21 9.67 -6.35 -0.63
N ILE A 22 8.80 -5.34 -0.69
CA ILE A 22 8.00 -4.90 0.46
C ILE A 22 7.03 -6.01 0.88
N THR A 23 6.32 -6.61 -0.08
CA THR A 23 5.35 -7.66 0.20
C THR A 23 6.03 -8.90 0.81
N HIS A 24 7.18 -9.31 0.27
CA HIS A 24 7.95 -10.44 0.80
C HIS A 24 8.44 -10.17 2.22
N ALA A 25 8.89 -8.94 2.51
CA ALA A 25 9.30 -8.56 3.87
C ALA A 25 8.13 -8.66 4.86
N LEU A 26 6.96 -8.15 4.50
CA LEU A 26 5.75 -8.25 5.34
C LEU A 26 5.36 -9.70 5.62
N LEU A 27 5.38 -10.55 4.60
CA LEU A 27 5.07 -11.98 4.76
C LEU A 27 6.12 -12.70 5.61
N ALA A 28 7.41 -12.37 5.44
CA ALA A 28 8.49 -12.94 6.24
C ALA A 28 8.38 -12.58 7.73
N ASP A 29 7.79 -11.42 8.04
CA ASP A 29 7.51 -10.97 9.41
C ASP A 29 6.19 -11.56 9.96
N ASN A 30 5.61 -12.55 9.29
CA ASN A 30 4.35 -13.22 9.65
C ASN A 30 3.13 -12.28 9.67
N HIS A 31 3.12 -11.23 8.87
CA HIS A 31 1.91 -10.47 8.63
C HIS A 31 1.03 -11.16 7.57
N GLU A 32 -0.28 -10.99 7.69
CA GLU A 32 -1.22 -11.35 6.65
C GLU A 32 -1.30 -10.20 5.64
N VAL A 33 -1.16 -10.51 4.35
CA VAL A 33 -1.21 -9.51 3.26
C VAL A 33 -2.17 -10.02 2.18
N PRO A 34 -3.48 -9.77 2.30
CA PRO A 34 -4.48 -10.31 1.37
C PRO A 34 -4.28 -9.79 -0.07
N THR A 35 -3.63 -8.64 -0.22
CA THR A 35 -3.30 -8.03 -1.51
C THR A 35 -1.95 -8.47 -2.09
N ALA A 36 -1.29 -9.46 -1.51
CA ALA A 36 0.06 -9.88 -1.94
C ALA A 36 0.15 -10.21 -3.45
N HIS A 37 -0.92 -10.74 -4.04
CA HIS A 37 -0.99 -11.03 -5.48
C HIS A 37 -0.81 -9.79 -6.38
N LEU A 38 -1.09 -8.59 -5.87
CA LEU A 38 -0.94 -7.33 -6.64
C LEU A 38 0.53 -6.99 -6.92
N ALA A 39 1.47 -7.54 -6.15
CA ALA A 39 2.90 -7.40 -6.38
C ALA A 39 3.43 -8.37 -7.46
N GLU A 40 2.68 -9.41 -7.78
CA GLU A 40 3.10 -10.45 -8.71
C GLU A 40 3.17 -9.94 -10.16
N SER A 41 4.08 -10.54 -10.97
CA SER A 41 4.28 -10.14 -12.36
C SER A 41 3.08 -10.44 -13.27
N ASN A 42 2.22 -11.40 -12.88
CA ASN A 42 1.00 -11.78 -13.62
C ASN A 42 -0.28 -11.07 -13.13
N VAL A 43 -0.16 -10.00 -12.33
CA VAL A 43 -1.31 -9.32 -11.72
C VAL A 43 -2.37 -8.89 -12.73
N MET A 44 -1.96 -8.39 -13.89
CA MET A 44 -2.92 -7.94 -14.92
C MET A 44 -3.80 -9.09 -15.43
N ALA A 45 -3.24 -10.28 -15.57
CA ALA A 45 -4.01 -11.47 -15.97
C ALA A 45 -4.95 -11.94 -14.85
N LEU A 46 -4.49 -11.89 -13.58
CA LEU A 46 -5.30 -12.25 -12.42
C LEU A 46 -6.45 -11.27 -12.22
N GLU A 47 -6.21 -9.97 -12.31
CA GLU A 47 -7.23 -8.93 -12.12
C GLU A 47 -8.27 -8.90 -13.26
N ARG A 48 -7.90 -9.26 -14.49
CA ARG A 48 -8.86 -9.39 -15.60
C ARG A 48 -9.92 -10.46 -15.38
N ALA A 49 -9.68 -11.44 -14.55
CA ALA A 49 -10.63 -12.50 -14.24
C ALA A 49 -11.74 -12.03 -13.29
N VAL A 50 -11.58 -10.87 -12.66
CA VAL A 50 -12.54 -10.30 -11.71
C VAL A 50 -13.19 -9.06 -12.33
N ASP A 51 -14.51 -8.97 -12.27
CA ASP A 51 -15.22 -7.78 -12.77
C ASP A 51 -14.97 -6.55 -11.86
N PRO A 52 -15.22 -5.32 -12.35
CA PRO A 52 -14.96 -4.10 -11.58
C PRO A 52 -15.68 -4.06 -10.23
N ARG A 53 -16.92 -4.52 -10.18
CA ARG A 53 -17.69 -4.56 -8.93
C ARG A 53 -17.09 -5.54 -7.92
N GLY A 54 -16.69 -6.70 -8.39
CA GLY A 54 -16.03 -7.72 -7.56
C GLY A 54 -14.71 -7.22 -6.98
N VAL A 55 -13.91 -6.51 -7.76
CA VAL A 55 -12.67 -5.86 -7.27
C VAL A 55 -12.99 -4.85 -6.18
N TYR A 56 -13.95 -3.96 -6.42
CA TYR A 56 -14.34 -2.94 -5.44
C TYR A 56 -14.81 -3.57 -4.12
N GLU A 57 -15.75 -4.52 -4.19
CA GLU A 57 -16.31 -5.16 -2.99
C GLU A 57 -15.24 -5.92 -2.20
N ARG A 58 -14.36 -6.64 -2.90
CA ARG A 58 -13.23 -7.37 -2.30
C ARG A 58 -12.26 -6.44 -1.58
N ASP A 59 -11.79 -5.41 -2.28
CA ASP A 59 -10.75 -4.51 -1.76
C ASP A 59 -11.27 -3.66 -0.60
N VAL A 60 -12.49 -3.17 -0.70
CA VAL A 60 -13.16 -2.45 0.40
C VAL A 60 -13.34 -3.35 1.63
N ALA A 61 -13.71 -4.61 1.45
CA ALA A 61 -13.82 -5.56 2.55
C ALA A 61 -12.47 -5.80 3.23
N TRP A 62 -11.40 -5.95 2.45
CA TRP A 62 -10.04 -6.11 2.98
C TRP A 62 -9.56 -4.88 3.73
N ILE A 63 -9.83 -3.67 3.22
CA ILE A 63 -9.46 -2.42 3.93
C ILE A 63 -10.21 -2.32 5.26
N ARG A 64 -11.49 -2.65 5.30
CA ARG A 64 -12.25 -2.67 6.54
C ARG A 64 -11.70 -3.64 7.57
N ALA A 65 -11.21 -4.78 7.12
CA ALA A 65 -10.66 -5.84 7.98
C ALA A 65 -9.19 -5.63 8.37
N CYS A 66 -8.44 -4.78 7.66
CA CYS A 66 -7.01 -4.62 7.93
C CYS A 66 -6.74 -3.84 9.23
N ASP A 67 -5.55 -4.05 9.78
CA ASP A 67 -5.03 -3.29 10.92
C ASP A 67 -4.37 -1.99 10.46
N ALA A 68 -3.72 -2.01 9.30
CA ALA A 68 -3.04 -0.86 8.71
C ALA A 68 -3.00 -0.98 7.18
N LEU A 69 -2.86 0.16 6.50
CA LEU A 69 -2.65 0.22 5.06
C LEU A 69 -1.26 0.78 4.77
N ILE A 70 -0.51 0.10 3.90
CA ILE A 70 0.77 0.56 3.38
C ILE A 70 0.62 0.74 1.87
N ALA A 71 0.88 1.94 1.37
CA ALA A 71 0.76 2.29 -0.05
C ALA A 71 2.10 2.71 -0.62
N GLU A 72 2.51 2.12 -1.73
CA GLU A 72 3.64 2.60 -2.53
C GLU A 72 3.08 3.52 -3.61
N VAL A 73 3.40 4.82 -3.53
CA VAL A 73 2.77 5.90 -4.30
C VAL A 73 3.72 6.59 -5.29
N SER A 74 4.85 5.96 -5.63
CA SER A 74 5.80 6.49 -6.62
C SER A 74 5.18 6.60 -8.02
N VAL A 75 4.29 5.67 -8.37
CA VAL A 75 3.53 5.70 -9.63
C VAL A 75 2.11 6.17 -9.34
N PRO A 76 1.62 7.21 -10.02
CA PRO A 76 0.23 7.67 -9.86
C PRO A 76 -0.79 6.57 -10.15
N SER A 77 -1.79 6.44 -9.30
CA SER A 77 -2.85 5.44 -9.43
C SER A 77 -4.16 5.95 -8.84
N HIS A 78 -5.23 5.92 -9.64
CA HIS A 78 -6.58 6.27 -9.17
C HIS A 78 -7.01 5.37 -8.01
N GLY A 79 -6.81 4.06 -8.15
CA GLY A 79 -7.23 3.06 -7.18
C GLY A 79 -6.51 3.25 -5.85
N VAL A 80 -5.19 3.40 -5.88
CA VAL A 80 -4.39 3.62 -4.66
C VAL A 80 -4.82 4.90 -3.94
N GLY A 81 -5.06 5.99 -4.66
CA GLY A 81 -5.55 7.24 -4.05
C GLY A 81 -6.90 7.05 -3.37
N TYR A 82 -7.83 6.33 -4.00
CA TYR A 82 -9.13 5.99 -3.41
C TYR A 82 -8.97 5.14 -2.13
N GLU A 83 -8.15 4.11 -2.19
CA GLU A 83 -7.90 3.19 -1.08
C GLU A 83 -7.31 3.91 0.14
N ILE A 84 -6.36 4.83 -0.08
CA ILE A 84 -5.79 5.67 0.99
C ILE A 84 -6.88 6.48 1.68
N GLY A 85 -7.68 7.22 0.91
CA GLY A 85 -8.76 8.05 1.46
C GLY A 85 -9.80 7.20 2.19
N PHE A 86 -10.20 6.07 1.62
CA PHE A 86 -11.15 5.16 2.23
C PHE A 86 -10.62 4.58 3.55
N ALA A 87 -9.35 4.16 3.59
CA ALA A 87 -8.74 3.63 4.80
C ALA A 87 -8.72 4.66 5.93
N LEU A 88 -8.37 5.91 5.63
CA LEU A 88 -8.40 6.99 6.63
C LEU A 88 -9.79 7.24 7.17
N GLU A 89 -10.83 7.23 6.32
CA GLU A 89 -12.24 7.36 6.73
C GLU A 89 -12.70 6.16 7.60
N GLN A 90 -12.09 5.00 7.42
CA GLN A 90 -12.32 3.83 8.27
C GLN A 90 -11.48 3.85 9.56
N GLY A 91 -10.75 4.94 9.83
CA GLY A 91 -9.90 5.08 11.02
C GLY A 91 -8.63 4.22 10.99
N LYS A 92 -8.21 3.77 9.81
CA LYS A 92 -7.01 2.94 9.69
C LYS A 92 -5.75 3.82 9.63
N PRO A 93 -4.66 3.42 10.30
CA PRO A 93 -3.36 4.04 10.09
C PRO A 93 -2.84 3.73 8.68
N VAL A 94 -2.28 4.75 8.04
CA VAL A 94 -1.80 4.68 6.64
C VAL A 94 -0.36 5.17 6.55
N LEU A 95 0.49 4.36 5.94
CA LEU A 95 1.83 4.75 5.51
C LEU A 95 1.88 4.83 3.99
N CYS A 96 2.20 6.01 3.46
CA CYS A 96 2.53 6.19 2.05
C CYS A 96 4.05 6.25 1.87
N LEU A 97 4.57 5.44 0.97
CA LEU A 97 5.99 5.37 0.60
C LEU A 97 6.17 5.83 -0.84
N ALA A 98 7.17 6.67 -1.08
CA ALA A 98 7.57 7.04 -2.42
C ALA A 98 9.10 7.12 -2.54
N GLN A 99 9.63 6.84 -3.71
CA GLN A 99 11.05 7.06 -3.99
C GLN A 99 11.36 8.56 -3.98
N GLU A 100 12.47 8.94 -3.35
CA GLU A 100 12.96 10.32 -3.34
C GLU A 100 13.05 10.89 -4.77
N GLY A 101 12.69 12.17 -4.90
CA GLY A 101 12.73 12.89 -6.18
C GLY A 101 11.51 12.70 -7.05
N LEU A 102 10.59 11.80 -6.74
CA LEU A 102 9.35 11.63 -7.47
C LEU A 102 8.22 12.49 -6.89
N ALA A 103 7.38 13.03 -7.77
CA ALA A 103 6.24 13.84 -7.38
C ALA A 103 5.09 12.94 -6.90
N VAL A 104 4.61 13.21 -5.70
CA VAL A 104 3.41 12.59 -5.14
C VAL A 104 2.28 13.60 -5.17
N SER A 105 1.06 13.14 -5.42
CA SER A 105 -0.13 14.00 -5.43
C SER A 105 -0.23 14.87 -4.18
N LYS A 106 -0.55 16.14 -4.35
CA LYS A 106 -0.79 17.07 -3.25
C LYS A 106 -1.99 16.68 -2.39
N MET A 107 -2.91 15.88 -2.91
CA MET A 107 -4.02 15.29 -2.14
C MET A 107 -3.53 14.28 -1.08
N ILE A 108 -2.33 13.74 -1.28
CA ILE A 108 -1.67 12.86 -0.31
C ILE A 108 -0.73 13.67 0.58
N THR A 109 0.21 14.39 -0.02
CA THR A 109 1.25 15.12 0.73
C THR A 109 0.70 16.29 1.55
N GLY A 110 -0.40 16.89 1.13
CA GLY A 110 -1.09 17.98 1.83
C GLY A 110 -2.18 17.54 2.79
N ASN A 111 -2.46 16.24 2.90
CA ASN A 111 -3.51 15.74 3.78
C ASN A 111 -3.06 15.77 5.25
N PRO A 112 -3.73 16.55 6.13
CA PRO A 112 -3.33 16.71 7.53
C PRO A 112 -3.83 15.59 8.46
N HIS A 113 -4.39 14.52 7.94
CA HIS A 113 -4.98 13.46 8.76
C HIS A 113 -3.93 12.85 9.71
N PRO A 114 -4.18 12.79 11.04
CA PRO A 114 -3.15 12.37 12.01
C PRO A 114 -2.71 10.90 11.87
N ALA A 115 -3.55 10.06 11.26
CA ALA A 115 -3.22 8.66 11.01
C ALA A 115 -2.46 8.43 9.70
N LEU A 116 -2.16 9.49 8.92
CA LEU A 116 -1.41 9.40 7.68
C LEU A 116 0.04 9.79 7.90
N GLN A 117 0.96 8.92 7.48
CA GLN A 117 2.37 9.22 7.35
C GLN A 117 2.80 9.13 5.88
N VAL A 118 3.58 10.11 5.40
CA VAL A 118 4.18 10.09 4.07
C VAL A 118 5.69 10.10 4.26
N LYS A 119 6.36 9.08 3.74
CA LYS A 119 7.81 8.88 3.87
C LYS A 119 8.44 8.63 2.51
N TYR A 120 9.67 9.10 2.35
CA TYR A 120 10.45 8.91 1.12
C TYR A 120 11.63 7.99 1.40
N TYR A 121 11.96 7.14 0.45
CA TYR A 121 13.06 6.20 0.52
C TYR A 121 14.01 6.39 -0.67
N ARG A 122 15.30 6.16 -0.47
CA ARG A 122 16.34 6.20 -1.52
C ARG A 122 16.46 4.86 -2.23
N ASP A 123 16.28 3.78 -1.48
CA ASP A 123 16.30 2.40 -1.98
C ASP A 123 15.29 1.53 -1.22
N VAL A 124 15.01 0.34 -1.74
CA VAL A 124 14.00 -0.55 -1.17
C VAL A 124 14.34 -0.99 0.25
N THR A 125 15.61 -1.12 0.61
CA THR A 125 16.05 -1.48 1.97
C THR A 125 15.60 -0.41 2.97
N GLU A 126 15.79 0.85 2.63
CA GLU A 126 15.29 1.97 3.44
C GLU A 126 13.74 1.98 3.50
N GLY A 127 13.08 1.70 2.37
CA GLY A 127 11.63 1.57 2.32
C GLY A 127 11.10 0.51 3.29
N ILE A 128 11.72 -0.66 3.32
CA ILE A 128 11.37 -1.74 4.25
C ILE A 128 11.63 -1.32 5.70
N ALA A 129 12.73 -0.62 5.98
CA ALA A 129 13.01 -0.10 7.32
C ALA A 129 11.93 0.90 7.78
N LEU A 130 11.42 1.74 6.88
CA LEU A 130 10.32 2.66 7.17
C LEU A 130 9.00 1.91 7.46
N VAL A 131 8.74 0.81 6.76
CA VAL A 131 7.61 -0.09 7.05
C VAL A 131 7.72 -0.66 8.46
N HIS A 132 8.88 -1.22 8.80
CA HIS A 132 9.13 -1.79 10.14
C HIS A 132 8.95 -0.73 11.24
N GLY A 133 9.49 0.48 11.04
CA GLY A 133 9.31 1.59 11.96
C GLY A 133 7.86 1.95 12.19
N PHE A 134 7.10 2.08 11.11
CA PHE A 134 5.66 2.37 11.17
C PHE A 134 4.88 1.29 11.92
N LEU A 135 5.12 0.02 11.61
CA LEU A 135 4.39 -1.09 12.23
C LEU A 135 4.78 -1.29 13.70
N SER A 136 6.01 -0.96 14.08
CA SER A 136 6.45 -1.09 15.49
C SER A 136 5.65 -0.20 16.44
N ASP A 137 5.11 0.92 15.97
CA ASP A 137 4.29 1.82 16.77
C ASP A 137 2.97 1.15 17.24
N PHE A 138 2.55 0.07 16.59
CA PHE A 138 1.29 -0.65 16.91
C PHE A 138 1.52 -1.99 17.63
N ILE A 139 2.77 -2.45 17.73
CA ILE A 139 3.10 -3.72 18.39
C ILE A 139 3.39 -3.51 19.89
N CYS A 140 3.64 -2.26 20.30
CA CYS A 140 4.02 -1.92 21.68
C CYS A 140 2.80 -1.64 22.60
N GLU A 141 1.60 -1.93 22.17
CA GLU A 141 0.39 -1.95 23.01
C GLU A 141 -0.02 -3.40 23.27
#